data_7fb61834ff6822d9d5b82e12c1622662
#
_entry.id   7fb61834ff6822d9d5b82e12c1622662
#
_cell.length_a   1.000
_cell.length_b   1.000
_cell.length_c   1.000
_cell.angle_alpha   90.00
_cell.angle_beta   90.00
_cell.angle_gamma   90.00
#
_symmetry.space_group_name_H-M   'P 1'
#
loop_
_entity.id
_entity.type
_entity.pdbx_description
1 polymer ?
#
loop_
_entity_poly.entity_id
_entity_poly.type
_entity_poly.pdbx_seq_one_letter_code
_entity_poly.pdbx_strand_id
1 'polypeptide(L)'
;AHLALSKKVIYNSSYSPHYPAQGNTALTDGIRGDWTYGDGCWQGFIDGDRLDVIIDMETVTPIHSVTAAFMQVTGAEVFLPESVTISVSDDGTNFTELEHRTFEVTKEIPIQFTDISWKGNATGRYIRYQAQAGKEFGGWIFTDEIIVK
;
A
#
# COMPACT_ATOMS: atom_id res chain seq x y z
N ALA A 1 -2.55 -2.61 -17.81
CA ALA A 1 -2.38 -1.27 -17.23
C ALA A 1 -3.56 -0.93 -16.33
N HIS A 2 -3.33 -0.17 -15.28
CA HIS A 2 -4.37 0.29 -14.36
C HIS A 2 -4.50 1.81 -14.38
N LEU A 3 -5.55 2.34 -13.73
CA LEU A 3 -5.89 3.76 -13.82
C LEU A 3 -4.87 4.67 -13.10
N ALA A 4 -4.18 4.17 -12.09
CA ALA A 4 -3.20 4.95 -11.32
C ALA A 4 -1.80 4.93 -11.93
N LEU A 5 -1.59 4.27 -13.06
CA LEU A 5 -0.27 4.16 -13.67
C LEU A 5 0.31 5.55 -13.96
N SER A 6 1.52 5.80 -13.48
CA SER A 6 2.24 7.07 -13.60
C SER A 6 1.59 8.26 -12.88
N LYS A 7 0.62 8.03 -12.03
CA LYS A 7 0.02 9.09 -11.21
C LYS A 7 0.92 9.44 -10.02
N LYS A 8 0.83 10.69 -9.59
CA LYS A 8 1.61 11.19 -8.45
C LYS A 8 1.19 10.52 -7.16
N VAL A 9 2.17 10.10 -6.36
CA VAL A 9 1.98 9.58 -5.02
C VAL A 9 2.43 10.62 -4.01
N ILE A 10 1.55 10.93 -3.07
CA ILE A 10 1.82 11.82 -1.94
C ILE A 10 2.07 10.93 -0.73
N TYR A 11 3.27 11.00 -0.17
CA TYR A 11 3.67 10.19 0.98
C TYR A 11 3.39 10.96 2.27
N ASN A 12 2.39 10.50 3.04
CA ASN A 12 2.15 10.98 4.40
C ASN A 12 3.09 10.27 5.39
N SER A 13 3.56 9.09 5.03
CA SER A 13 4.64 8.37 5.73
C SER A 13 5.83 8.22 4.79
N SER A 14 7.03 8.13 5.34
CA SER A 14 8.25 8.01 4.53
C SER A 14 8.65 6.56 4.37
N TYR A 15 9.00 6.15 3.14
CA TYR A 15 9.66 4.87 2.95
C TYR A 15 11.11 4.95 3.41
N SER A 16 11.66 3.78 3.77
CA SER A 16 13.05 3.71 4.19
C SER A 16 14.00 3.96 3.03
N PRO A 17 15.09 4.73 3.24
CA PRO A 17 16.12 4.89 2.21
C PRO A 17 16.87 3.60 1.89
N HIS A 18 16.72 2.55 2.70
CA HIS A 18 17.28 1.23 2.43
C HIS A 18 16.43 0.41 1.47
N TYR A 19 15.13 0.71 1.37
CA TYR A 19 14.17 0.00 0.51
C TYR A 19 13.28 0.99 -0.22
N PRO A 20 13.87 1.81 -1.11
CA PRO A 20 13.11 2.86 -1.80
C PRO A 20 12.38 2.38 -3.05
N ALA A 21 12.63 1.16 -3.50
CA ALA A 21 12.24 0.69 -4.83
C ALA A 21 12.70 1.72 -5.89
N GLN A 22 11.79 2.22 -6.73
CA GLN A 22 12.11 3.26 -7.71
C GLN A 22 11.87 4.68 -7.16
N GLY A 23 11.81 4.84 -5.84
CA GLY A 23 11.60 6.13 -5.19
C GLY A 23 10.14 6.58 -5.23
N ASN A 24 9.92 7.87 -5.39
CA ASN A 24 8.59 8.48 -5.26
C ASN A 24 7.57 8.02 -6.30
N THR A 25 7.99 7.35 -7.36
CA THR A 25 7.10 6.82 -8.40
C THR A 25 6.80 5.33 -8.24
N ALA A 26 7.43 4.68 -7.27
CA ALA A 26 7.42 3.22 -7.16
C ALA A 26 6.03 2.60 -7.13
N LEU A 27 5.11 3.20 -6.37
CA LEU A 27 3.81 2.57 -6.14
C LEU A 27 2.84 2.70 -7.33
N THR A 28 3.20 3.46 -8.34
CA THR A 28 2.38 3.67 -9.54
C THR A 28 3.15 3.52 -10.85
N ASP A 29 4.32 2.90 -10.83
CA ASP A 29 5.17 2.77 -12.02
C ASP A 29 4.91 1.49 -12.84
N GLY A 30 4.03 0.62 -12.37
CA GLY A 30 3.69 -0.63 -13.05
C GLY A 30 4.70 -1.75 -12.82
N ILE A 31 5.70 -1.54 -11.97
CA ILE A 31 6.73 -2.55 -11.69
C ILE A 31 6.32 -3.33 -10.43
N ARG A 32 6.13 -4.63 -10.60
CA ARG A 32 5.75 -5.51 -9.49
C ARG A 32 7.00 -6.14 -8.87
N GLY A 33 6.93 -6.32 -7.55
CA GLY A 33 7.94 -7.07 -6.83
C GLY A 33 7.82 -8.58 -7.05
N ASP A 34 8.92 -9.27 -6.84
CA ASP A 34 9.00 -10.72 -6.99
C ASP A 34 9.19 -11.38 -5.61
N TRP A 35 9.88 -12.49 -5.57
CA TRP A 35 10.03 -13.39 -4.41
C TRP A 35 10.70 -12.79 -3.19
N THR A 36 11.51 -11.76 -3.36
CA THR A 36 12.36 -11.24 -2.30
C THR A 36 12.23 -9.72 -2.18
N TYR A 37 12.19 -9.24 -0.96
CA TYR A 37 12.21 -7.80 -0.69
C TYR A 37 13.51 -7.12 -1.14
N GLY A 38 14.55 -7.89 -1.43
CA GLY A 38 15.83 -7.39 -1.90
C GLY A 38 15.95 -7.21 -3.41
N ASP A 39 14.87 -7.45 -4.19
CA ASP A 39 14.91 -7.33 -5.66
C ASP A 39 14.90 -5.88 -6.17
N GLY A 40 14.71 -4.90 -5.28
CA GLY A 40 14.66 -3.48 -5.63
C GLY A 40 13.29 -3.01 -6.11
N CYS A 41 12.26 -3.85 -6.05
CA CYS A 41 10.90 -3.53 -6.51
C CYS A 41 9.91 -3.37 -5.35
N TRP A 42 10.31 -3.73 -4.14
CA TRP A 42 9.50 -3.58 -2.93
C TRP A 42 9.90 -2.33 -2.16
N GLN A 43 8.93 -1.50 -1.84
CA GLN A 43 9.15 -0.30 -1.03
C GLN A 43 8.85 -0.61 0.43
N GLY A 44 9.79 -0.30 1.31
CA GLY A 44 9.72 -0.68 2.72
C GLY A 44 9.44 0.47 3.66
N PHE A 45 8.56 0.23 4.62
CA PHE A 45 8.13 1.20 5.63
C PHE A 45 8.34 0.60 7.02
N ILE A 46 9.08 1.30 7.88
CA ILE A 46 9.39 0.84 9.23
C ILE A 46 8.89 1.81 10.31
N ASP A 47 8.74 3.09 9.99
CA ASP A 47 8.41 4.11 10.98
C ASP A 47 6.92 4.44 11.01
N GLY A 48 6.46 4.96 12.15
CA GLY A 48 5.09 5.46 12.35
C GLY A 48 4.04 4.39 12.08
N ASP A 49 2.97 4.80 11.41
CA ASP A 49 1.86 3.91 11.03
C ASP A 49 2.18 3.11 9.78
N ARG A 50 3.42 3.04 9.38
CA ARG A 50 3.96 2.35 8.22
C ARG A 50 3.52 2.99 6.92
N LEU A 51 2.52 2.42 6.22
CA LEU A 51 2.08 2.93 4.92
C LEU A 51 0.93 3.91 5.08
N ASP A 52 1.12 5.13 4.55
CA ASP A 52 0.06 6.12 4.43
C ASP A 52 0.37 7.00 3.22
N VAL A 53 -0.31 6.71 2.12
CA VAL A 53 -0.08 7.39 0.85
C VAL A 53 -1.39 7.80 0.19
N ILE A 54 -1.30 8.86 -0.61
CA ILE A 54 -2.43 9.37 -1.40
C ILE A 54 -1.99 9.39 -2.87
N ILE A 55 -2.81 8.83 -3.74
CA ILE A 55 -2.61 8.89 -5.19
C ILE A 55 -3.51 9.99 -5.73
N ASP A 56 -2.93 10.93 -6.48
CA ASP A 56 -3.68 11.97 -7.20
C ASP A 56 -4.03 11.46 -8.60
N MET A 57 -5.29 11.13 -8.82
CA MET A 57 -5.80 10.68 -10.12
C MET A 57 -5.95 11.83 -11.12
N GLU A 58 -5.68 13.08 -10.70
CA GLU A 58 -5.74 14.31 -11.47
C GLU A 58 -7.15 14.83 -11.73
N THR A 59 -8.12 13.94 -11.85
CA THR A 59 -9.54 14.28 -12.03
C THR A 59 -10.39 13.33 -11.21
N VAL A 60 -11.62 13.72 -10.90
CA VAL A 60 -12.61 12.83 -10.30
C VAL A 60 -12.85 11.67 -11.26
N THR A 61 -12.57 10.47 -10.81
CA THR A 61 -12.52 9.27 -11.63
C THR A 61 -13.42 8.18 -11.02
N PRO A 62 -14.21 7.47 -11.85
CA PRO A 62 -14.90 6.26 -11.39
C PRO A 62 -13.88 5.16 -11.01
N ILE A 63 -14.07 4.55 -9.84
CA ILE A 63 -13.14 3.58 -9.28
C ILE A 63 -13.94 2.35 -8.86
N HIS A 64 -13.48 1.17 -9.25
CA HIS A 64 -14.15 -0.11 -8.97
C HIS A 64 -13.30 -1.02 -8.08
N SER A 65 -11.99 -0.83 -8.05
CA SER A 65 -11.12 -1.58 -7.15
C SER A 65 -9.83 -0.81 -6.85
N VAL A 66 -9.32 -1.01 -5.64
CA VAL A 66 -8.00 -0.54 -5.21
C VAL A 66 -7.32 -1.71 -4.53
N THR A 67 -6.15 -2.09 -5.02
CA THR A 67 -5.41 -3.25 -4.55
C THR A 67 -3.95 -2.90 -4.29
N ALA A 68 -3.42 -3.34 -3.17
CA ALA A 68 -1.98 -3.31 -2.91
C ALA A 68 -1.51 -4.72 -2.52
N ALA A 69 -0.30 -5.09 -2.94
CA ALA A 69 0.32 -6.35 -2.59
C ALA A 69 1.27 -6.16 -1.41
N PHE A 70 1.29 -7.13 -0.53
CA PHE A 70 2.16 -7.16 0.65
C PHE A 70 2.88 -8.49 0.72
N MET A 71 4.01 -8.50 1.42
CA MET A 71 4.75 -9.73 1.67
C MET A 71 5.04 -9.88 3.16
N GLN A 72 5.25 -11.13 3.57
CA GLN A 72 5.75 -11.46 4.88
C GLN A 72 7.02 -12.30 4.75
N VAL A 73 8.06 -11.90 5.47
CA VAL A 73 9.29 -12.67 5.65
C VAL A 73 9.66 -12.54 7.13
N THR A 74 9.26 -13.51 7.93
CA THR A 74 9.37 -13.41 9.39
C THR A 74 10.80 -13.26 9.87
N GLY A 75 11.74 -13.93 9.21
CA GLY A 75 13.16 -13.84 9.57
C GLY A 75 13.77 -12.46 9.37
N ALA A 76 13.18 -11.64 8.52
CA ALA A 76 13.58 -10.24 8.29
C ALA A 76 12.69 -9.25 9.01
N GLU A 77 11.76 -9.73 9.82
CA GLU A 77 10.76 -8.90 10.53
C GLU A 77 9.86 -8.11 9.58
N VAL A 78 9.57 -8.67 8.42
CA VAL A 78 8.58 -8.14 7.48
C VAL A 78 7.28 -8.91 7.70
N PHE A 79 6.22 -8.19 8.05
CA PHE A 79 4.92 -8.79 8.37
C PHE A 79 3.82 -8.23 7.49
N LEU A 80 2.77 -9.02 7.31
CA LEU A 80 1.54 -8.52 6.69
C LEU A 80 0.94 -7.43 7.58
N PRO A 81 0.18 -6.47 7.01
CA PRO A 81 -0.48 -5.46 7.82
C PRO A 81 -1.51 -6.08 8.78
N GLU A 82 -1.61 -5.53 9.98
CA GLU A 82 -2.69 -5.86 10.91
C GLU A 82 -4.00 -5.16 10.53
N SER A 83 -3.90 -3.98 9.94
CA SER A 83 -5.07 -3.25 9.45
C SER A 83 -4.77 -2.52 8.14
N VAL A 84 -5.83 -2.38 7.33
CA VAL A 84 -5.80 -1.62 6.08
C VAL A 84 -7.04 -0.74 6.03
N THR A 85 -6.85 0.52 5.63
CA THR A 85 -7.94 1.47 5.38
C THR A 85 -7.75 2.08 4.00
N ILE A 86 -8.81 2.04 3.19
CA ILE A 86 -8.82 2.60 1.83
C ILE A 86 -9.91 3.66 1.78
N SER A 87 -9.57 4.86 1.32
CA SER A 87 -10.47 6.01 1.31
C SER A 87 -10.34 6.79 0.01
N VAL A 88 -11.36 7.57 -0.32
CA VAL A 88 -11.36 8.45 -1.50
C VAL A 88 -11.77 9.87 -1.11
N SER A 89 -11.32 10.83 -1.92
CA SER A 89 -11.65 12.25 -1.72
C SER A 89 -11.68 12.98 -3.05
N ASP A 90 -12.51 14.02 -3.15
CA ASP A 90 -12.52 14.91 -4.31
C ASP A 90 -11.60 16.11 -4.11
N ASP A 91 -11.32 16.50 -2.87
CA ASP A 91 -10.56 17.71 -2.53
C ASP A 91 -9.17 17.41 -1.91
N GLY A 92 -8.87 16.17 -1.59
CA GLY A 92 -7.60 15.79 -0.97
C GLY A 92 -7.53 16.03 0.54
N THR A 93 -8.61 16.52 1.13
CA THR A 93 -8.68 16.86 2.56
C THR A 93 -9.77 16.06 3.27
N ASN A 94 -10.95 15.98 2.68
CA ASN A 94 -12.10 15.27 3.24
C ASN A 94 -12.22 13.91 2.56
N PHE A 95 -11.92 12.84 3.32
CA PHE A 95 -11.91 11.47 2.78
C PHE A 95 -13.14 10.70 3.28
N THR A 96 -13.68 9.90 2.36
CA THR A 96 -14.72 8.92 2.64
C THR A 96 -14.10 7.54 2.66
N GLU A 97 -14.26 6.83 3.77
CA GLU A 97 -13.74 5.47 3.92
C GLU A 97 -14.54 4.49 3.07
N LEU A 98 -13.85 3.70 2.27
CA LEU A 98 -14.44 2.64 1.44
C LEU A 98 -14.29 1.27 2.09
N GLU A 99 -13.17 1.05 2.76
CA GLU A 99 -12.82 -0.23 3.35
C GLU A 99 -11.97 -0.02 4.59
N HIS A 100 -12.29 -0.74 5.65
CA HIS A 100 -11.39 -0.89 6.80
C HIS A 100 -11.46 -2.35 7.24
N ARG A 101 -10.30 -3.02 7.21
CA ARG A 101 -10.21 -4.42 7.63
C ARG A 101 -9.05 -4.64 8.56
N THR A 102 -9.25 -5.56 9.50
CA THR A 102 -8.20 -6.04 10.39
C THR A 102 -7.89 -7.51 10.06
N PHE A 103 -6.65 -7.90 10.30
CA PHE A 103 -6.15 -9.23 9.99
C PHE A 103 -5.42 -9.79 11.21
N GLU A 104 -5.51 -11.09 11.41
CA GLU A 104 -4.65 -11.78 12.35
C GLU A 104 -3.30 -12.04 11.70
N VAL A 105 -2.26 -11.43 12.25
CA VAL A 105 -0.89 -11.62 11.78
C VAL A 105 -0.24 -12.71 12.62
N THR A 106 0.35 -13.71 11.97
CA THR A 106 1.01 -14.83 12.62
C THR A 106 2.45 -14.96 12.16
N LYS A 107 3.33 -15.39 13.04
CA LYS A 107 4.73 -15.73 12.71
C LYS A 107 4.88 -17.16 12.21
N GLU A 108 3.82 -17.96 12.22
CA GLU A 108 3.88 -19.38 11.87
C GLU A 108 4.13 -19.62 10.39
N ILE A 109 3.77 -18.66 9.53
CA ILE A 109 4.01 -18.75 8.09
C ILE A 109 5.22 -17.88 7.78
N PRO A 110 6.41 -18.47 7.51
CA PRO A 110 7.63 -17.69 7.38
C PRO A 110 7.71 -16.83 6.13
N ILE A 111 7.06 -17.24 5.04
CA ILE A 111 7.03 -16.48 3.79
C ILE A 111 5.63 -16.57 3.20
N GLN A 112 5.03 -15.41 2.91
CA GLN A 112 3.75 -15.36 2.20
C GLN A 112 3.57 -14.02 1.48
N PHE A 113 2.73 -14.04 0.46
CA PHE A 113 2.36 -12.86 -0.33
C PHE A 113 0.85 -12.77 -0.37
N THR A 114 0.31 -11.56 -0.28
CA THR A 114 -1.12 -11.37 -0.34
C THR A 114 -1.47 -10.02 -0.97
N ASP A 115 -2.58 -10.00 -1.68
CA ASP A 115 -3.20 -8.77 -2.16
C ASP A 115 -4.33 -8.39 -1.22
N ILE A 116 -4.39 -7.11 -0.85
CA ILE A 116 -5.46 -6.58 -0.02
C ILE A 116 -6.20 -5.51 -0.82
N SER A 117 -7.48 -5.75 -1.08
CA SER A 117 -8.27 -4.96 -2.02
C SER A 117 -9.56 -4.45 -1.40
N TRP A 118 -9.99 -3.29 -1.89
CA TRP A 118 -11.39 -2.89 -1.89
C TRP A 118 -11.96 -3.09 -3.29
N LYS A 119 -13.21 -3.57 -3.37
CA LYS A 119 -13.97 -3.69 -4.62
C LYS A 119 -15.37 -3.13 -4.42
N GLY A 120 -15.83 -2.36 -5.39
CA GLY A 120 -17.15 -1.75 -5.32
C GLY A 120 -17.35 -0.70 -6.40
N ASN A 121 -18.06 0.36 -6.06
CA ASN A 121 -18.30 1.50 -6.94
C ASN A 121 -18.09 2.78 -6.13
N ALA A 122 -17.15 3.61 -6.55
CA ALA A 122 -16.89 4.90 -5.96
C ALA A 122 -16.38 5.88 -7.02
N THR A 123 -16.34 7.14 -6.67
CA THR A 123 -15.69 8.17 -7.48
C THR A 123 -14.80 9.00 -6.57
N GLY A 124 -13.67 9.45 -7.10
CA GLY A 124 -12.78 10.34 -6.37
C GLY A 124 -11.58 10.74 -7.21
N ARG A 125 -10.99 11.88 -6.86
CA ARG A 125 -9.73 12.32 -7.44
C ARG A 125 -8.54 11.76 -6.68
N TYR A 126 -8.67 11.66 -5.35
CA TYR A 126 -7.59 11.20 -4.47
C TYR A 126 -7.95 9.88 -3.85
N ILE A 127 -7.00 8.95 -3.87
CA ILE A 127 -7.15 7.62 -3.26
C ILE A 127 -6.11 7.51 -2.16
N ARG A 128 -6.54 7.23 -0.94
CA ARG A 128 -5.64 7.02 0.19
C ARG A 128 -5.60 5.55 0.56
N TYR A 129 -4.40 5.02 0.68
CA TYR A 129 -4.17 3.65 1.14
C TYR A 129 -3.31 3.69 2.39
N GLN A 130 -3.84 3.16 3.49
CA GLN A 130 -3.16 3.09 4.77
C GLN A 130 -3.03 1.63 5.18
N ALA A 131 -1.85 1.24 5.63
CA ALA A 131 -1.60 -0.09 6.16
C ALA A 131 -0.74 0.03 7.41
N GLN A 132 -1.19 -0.58 8.50
CA GLN A 132 -0.54 -0.49 9.80
C GLN A 132 0.03 -1.82 10.23
N ALA A 133 1.23 -1.80 10.81
CA ALA A 133 1.82 -2.96 11.44
C ALA A 133 1.12 -3.26 12.76
N GLY A 134 1.10 -4.53 13.12
CA GLY A 134 0.61 -4.96 14.43
C GLY A 134 1.46 -4.43 15.56
N LYS A 135 0.82 -4.08 16.67
CA LYS A 135 1.52 -3.60 17.88
C LYS A 135 2.38 -4.68 18.52
N GLU A 136 1.95 -5.94 18.36
CA GLU A 136 2.61 -7.08 18.99
C GLU A 136 3.92 -7.42 18.31
N PHE A 137 3.97 -7.37 16.98
CA PHE A 137 5.15 -7.77 16.22
C PHE A 137 6.02 -6.59 15.80
N GLY A 138 5.40 -5.44 15.48
CA GLY A 138 6.12 -4.31 14.90
C GLY A 138 6.66 -4.65 13.51
N GLY A 139 7.91 -4.26 13.24
CA GLY A 139 8.61 -4.62 12.01
C GLY A 139 8.19 -3.82 10.79
N TRP A 140 8.54 -4.36 9.62
CA TRP A 140 8.38 -3.71 8.33
C TRP A 140 7.05 -4.03 7.68
N ILE A 141 6.51 -3.07 6.92
CA ILE A 141 5.53 -3.34 5.87
C ILE A 141 6.18 -3.06 4.51
N PHE A 142 6.08 -4.02 3.59
CA PHE A 142 6.59 -3.91 2.23
C PHE A 142 5.43 -4.02 1.24
N THR A 143 5.41 -3.09 0.28
CA THR A 143 4.44 -3.08 -0.81
C THR A 143 5.14 -2.71 -2.13
N ASP A 144 4.58 -3.10 -3.26
CA ASP A 144 5.19 -2.87 -4.57
C ASP A 144 4.41 -1.90 -5.45
N GLU A 145 3.11 -2.05 -5.52
CA GLU A 145 2.26 -1.28 -6.43
C GLU A 145 0.87 -1.12 -5.85
N ILE A 146 0.24 0.02 -6.08
CA ILE A 146 -1.18 0.24 -5.78
C ILE A 146 -1.93 0.28 -7.10
N ILE A 147 -2.74 -0.75 -7.33
CA ILE A 147 -3.43 -0.99 -8.58
C ILE A 147 -4.87 -0.49 -8.46
N VAL A 148 -5.26 0.41 -9.35
CA VAL A 148 -6.59 1.01 -9.37
C VAL A 148 -7.29 0.65 -10.68
N LYS A 149 -8.50 0.14 -10.57
CA LYS A 149 -9.32 -0.20 -11.74
C LYS A 149 -10.73 0.34 -11.61
#